data_bb777403d7a75a5675a7611e21d394bf
#
_entry.id   bb777403d7a75a5675a7611e21d394bf
#
_cell.length_a   1.000
_cell.length_b   1.000
_cell.length_c   1.000
_cell.angle_alpha   90.00
_cell.angle_beta   90.00
_cell.angle_gamma   90.00
#
_symmetry.space_group_name_H-M   'P 1'
#
loop_
_entity.id
_entity.type
_entity.pdbx_description
1 polymer ?
#
loop_
_entity_poly.entity_id
_entity_poly.type
_entity_poly.pdbx_seq_one_letter_code
_entity_poly.pdbx_strand_id
1 'polypeptide(L)'
;MRAPLFPWIPPLLAAACGTTSSVEPSSSDTGQPYTTDFVDTATPHVLEASCGLTSNSLRVGCEVTLSEPGSATLVLSAADAPTRVVRSDEVRTVHDLTGWALREDTTYEWSIGDVRGTVTTGSVPTELAAAGVYTTGTTNAFDAVLRPLTCSGTTWMVLIDAEGHIVWYEPTALFSSGMSGYDWDDLGPAVLNASASRVERTEMDGSQSLALARGTDFSEGLHHDVETWGPYTYLLFEYSEGSTIVDGILVFEGSQHLGTFSLGDHYAVSGNGEWSHANGIEATEDGVVILSMLNHSAVVAVDGDPDSATFLDVLWSAAGETSLPDPTYGPPPTTIQGFSSQHNASYVDGLLWLFDNRGASSYSRAASYELANGEVILVETYAFDDRCDVQGGAIPVGGGVLGTCASANDVRWWVRGAAEATWSLHGDCATGGGPGGGGGGGNGTQNRAIPIRFDGATTP
;
A
#
# COMPACT_ATOMS: atom_id res chain seq x y z
N MET A 1 -19.82 -34.76 -22.03
CA MET A 1 -20.05 -33.55 -22.83
C MET A 1 -18.70 -32.87 -23.01
N ARG A 2 -18.28 -32.54 -24.24
CA ARG A 2 -16.91 -32.05 -24.52
C ARG A 2 -16.85 -30.56 -24.24
N ALA A 3 -15.87 -30.12 -23.46
CA ALA A 3 -15.53 -28.70 -23.24
C ALA A 3 -14.94 -28.08 -24.54
N PRO A 4 -15.21 -26.84 -24.87
CA PRO A 4 -14.58 -26.16 -25.98
C PRO A 4 -13.16 -25.68 -25.58
N LEU A 5 -12.20 -26.05 -26.45
CA LEU A 5 -10.84 -25.54 -26.44
C LEU A 5 -10.86 -24.11 -26.98
N PHE A 6 -10.39 -23.12 -26.20
CA PHE A 6 -10.09 -21.78 -26.69
C PHE A 6 -8.75 -21.81 -27.46
N PRO A 7 -8.68 -21.22 -28.65
CA PRO A 7 -7.42 -21.14 -29.40
C PRO A 7 -6.55 -19.98 -28.86
N TRP A 8 -5.32 -20.30 -28.60
CA TRP A 8 -4.24 -19.33 -28.38
C TRP A 8 -4.09 -18.43 -29.62
N ILE A 9 -4.13 -17.10 -29.42
CA ILE A 9 -3.77 -16.09 -30.41
C ILE A 9 -2.37 -15.59 -30.06
N PRO A 10 -1.34 -15.76 -30.94
CA PRO A 10 -0.03 -15.19 -30.71
C PRO A 10 -0.05 -13.67 -31.02
N PRO A 11 0.81 -12.85 -30.37
CA PRO A 11 0.88 -11.41 -30.62
C PRO A 11 1.39 -11.12 -32.04
N LEU A 12 0.66 -10.27 -32.76
CA LEU A 12 1.07 -9.74 -34.06
C LEU A 12 2.20 -8.72 -33.86
N LEU A 13 3.41 -9.06 -34.35
CA LEU A 13 4.47 -8.09 -34.57
C LEU A 13 4.05 -7.15 -35.72
N ALA A 14 3.80 -5.89 -35.41
CA ALA A 14 3.64 -4.83 -36.39
C ALA A 14 5.01 -4.42 -36.94
N ALA A 15 5.34 -4.85 -38.16
CA ALA A 15 6.48 -4.35 -38.91
C ALA A 15 6.10 -3.00 -39.51
N ALA A 16 6.71 -1.91 -39.03
CA ALA A 16 6.63 -0.61 -39.66
C ALA A 16 7.53 -0.57 -40.90
N CYS A 17 6.91 -0.54 -42.06
CA CYS A 17 7.59 -0.34 -43.33
C CYS A 17 7.71 1.19 -43.59
N GLY A 18 8.91 1.74 -43.39
CA GLY A 18 9.22 3.14 -43.75
C GLY A 18 9.40 3.30 -45.24
N THR A 19 8.56 4.08 -45.90
CA THR A 19 8.77 4.57 -47.23
C THR A 19 9.53 5.90 -47.20
N THR A 20 10.78 5.88 -47.61
CA THR A 20 11.57 7.09 -47.91
C THR A 20 11.15 7.62 -49.24
N SER A 21 10.48 8.76 -49.28
CA SER A 21 10.31 9.57 -50.51
C SER A 21 11.46 10.61 -50.57
N SER A 22 12.32 10.45 -51.54
CA SER A 22 13.33 11.43 -51.94
C SER A 22 12.65 12.60 -52.65
N VAL A 23 12.74 13.78 -52.08
CA VAL A 23 12.42 15.06 -52.76
C VAL A 23 13.75 15.69 -53.16
N GLU A 24 13.95 15.85 -54.48
CA GLU A 24 15.10 16.61 -55.01
C GLU A 24 14.93 18.12 -54.69
N PRO A 25 16.03 18.83 -54.35
CA PRO A 25 15.93 20.27 -54.12
C PRO A 25 16.06 21.03 -55.43
N SER A 26 15.05 21.80 -55.82
CA SER A 26 15.15 22.85 -56.83
C SER A 26 15.95 24.03 -56.26
N SER A 27 17.06 24.37 -56.95
CA SER A 27 17.89 25.53 -56.67
C SER A 27 17.24 26.83 -57.12
N SER A 28 17.21 27.80 -56.26
CA SER A 28 17.50 29.22 -56.38
C SER A 28 16.77 30.04 -55.33
N ASP A 29 17.47 30.45 -54.30
CA ASP A 29 17.26 31.79 -53.78
C ASP A 29 18.53 32.32 -53.09
N THR A 30 18.76 33.57 -53.36
CA THR A 30 19.96 34.35 -53.04
C THR A 30 20.06 34.69 -51.56
N GLY A 31 21.27 34.48 -51.03
CA GLY A 31 21.71 34.67 -49.69
C GLY A 31 21.26 35.91 -48.91
N GLN A 32 20.72 35.62 -47.74
CA GLN A 32 20.98 36.37 -46.51
C GLN A 32 21.54 35.37 -45.48
N PRO A 33 22.62 35.69 -44.77
CA PRO A 33 23.05 34.84 -43.66
C PRO A 33 22.00 34.98 -42.55
N TYR A 34 21.15 33.92 -42.38
CA TYR A 34 20.45 33.71 -41.12
C TYR A 34 21.55 33.40 -40.09
N THR A 35 21.92 34.40 -39.30
CA THR A 35 22.49 34.15 -37.99
C THR A 35 21.41 33.49 -37.19
N THR A 36 21.39 32.14 -37.17
CA THR A 36 20.77 31.43 -36.08
C THR A 36 21.56 31.84 -34.86
N ASP A 37 21.06 32.82 -34.11
CA ASP A 37 21.42 32.93 -32.70
C ASP A 37 21.07 31.58 -32.12
N PHE A 38 22.08 30.71 -32.00
CA PHE A 38 21.99 29.59 -31.04
C PHE A 38 21.80 30.27 -29.71
N VAL A 39 20.56 30.30 -29.25
CA VAL A 39 20.27 30.50 -27.85
C VAL A 39 20.96 29.31 -27.18
N ASP A 40 22.18 29.57 -26.70
CA ASP A 40 22.88 28.66 -25.83
C ASP A 40 21.94 28.54 -24.60
N THR A 41 21.08 27.51 -24.61
CA THR A 41 20.23 27.22 -23.45
C THR A 41 21.19 26.77 -22.37
N ALA A 42 21.68 27.73 -21.60
CA ALA A 42 22.53 27.47 -20.47
C ALA A 42 21.89 26.39 -19.62
N THR A 43 22.64 25.39 -19.26
CA THR A 43 22.13 24.34 -18.35
C THR A 43 21.76 25.00 -17.01
N PRO A 44 20.52 24.81 -16.49
CA PRO A 44 20.13 25.40 -15.22
C PRO A 44 21.16 25.05 -14.13
N HIS A 45 21.65 26.06 -13.42
CA HIS A 45 22.55 25.86 -12.29
C HIS A 45 21.96 26.48 -11.04
N VAL A 46 22.34 25.97 -9.89
CA VAL A 46 21.85 26.44 -8.59
C VAL A 46 22.50 27.79 -8.27
N LEU A 47 21.69 28.84 -8.10
CA LEU A 47 22.12 30.15 -7.65
C LEU A 47 22.20 30.20 -6.13
N GLU A 48 21.20 29.64 -5.47
CA GLU A 48 21.08 29.60 -4.02
C GLU A 48 20.34 28.32 -3.60
N ALA A 49 20.81 27.72 -2.50
CA ALA A 49 20.11 26.64 -1.84
C ALA A 49 20.32 26.72 -0.33
N SER A 50 19.26 26.53 0.45
CA SER A 50 19.33 26.45 1.89
C SER A 50 18.46 25.30 2.39
N CYS A 51 18.97 24.51 3.34
CA CYS A 51 18.25 23.38 3.92
C CYS A 51 18.23 23.50 5.44
N GLY A 52 17.11 23.11 6.05
CA GLY A 52 16.92 23.09 7.49
C GLY A 52 15.85 22.09 7.91
N LEU A 53 15.74 21.81 9.21
CA LEU A 53 14.66 20.97 9.73
C LEU A 53 13.30 21.67 9.54
N THR A 54 12.29 20.90 9.23
CA THR A 54 10.89 21.33 9.26
C THR A 54 10.32 21.24 10.69
N SER A 55 9.02 21.38 10.87
CA SER A 55 8.36 21.12 12.16
C SER A 55 8.41 19.63 12.56
N ASN A 56 8.60 18.73 11.62
CA ASN A 56 8.86 17.31 11.90
C ASN A 56 10.38 17.08 11.97
N SER A 57 10.85 16.51 13.07
CA SER A 57 12.29 16.34 13.38
C SER A 57 13.02 15.41 12.40
N LEU A 58 12.31 14.57 11.64
CA LEU A 58 12.87 13.64 10.64
C LEU A 58 12.69 14.14 9.21
N ARG A 59 12.40 15.44 9.01
CA ARG A 59 12.26 16.05 7.69
C ARG A 59 13.19 17.23 7.49
N VAL A 60 13.74 17.32 6.31
CA VAL A 60 14.60 18.40 5.86
C VAL A 60 13.92 19.15 4.72
N GLY A 61 13.52 20.38 4.94
CA GLY A 61 13.03 21.28 3.90
C GLY A 61 14.20 22.05 3.26
N CYS A 62 14.22 22.13 1.93
CA CYS A 62 15.21 22.86 1.17
C CYS A 62 14.53 23.82 0.20
N GLU A 63 14.88 25.10 0.24
CA GLU A 63 14.53 26.08 -0.78
C GLU A 63 15.68 26.18 -1.78
N VAL A 64 15.38 26.16 -3.07
CA VAL A 64 16.36 26.14 -4.16
C VAL A 64 15.99 27.17 -5.22
N THR A 65 16.93 28.01 -5.62
CA THR A 65 16.77 28.94 -6.75
C THR A 65 17.74 28.56 -7.87
N LEU A 66 17.19 28.33 -9.06
CA LEU A 66 17.94 28.05 -10.29
C LEU A 66 18.13 29.32 -11.14
N SER A 67 19.18 29.36 -11.93
CA SER A 67 19.44 30.43 -12.91
C SER A 67 18.39 30.54 -13.99
N GLU A 68 17.78 29.43 -14.35
CA GLU A 68 16.77 29.29 -15.39
C GLU A 68 15.77 28.18 -14.96
N PRO A 69 14.55 28.14 -15.55
CA PRO A 69 13.62 27.07 -15.26
C PRO A 69 14.22 25.69 -15.56
N GLY A 70 14.19 24.78 -14.60
CA GLY A 70 14.73 23.43 -14.68
C GLY A 70 14.20 22.55 -13.56
N SER A 71 14.60 21.27 -13.53
CA SER A 71 14.36 20.34 -12.43
C SER A 71 15.42 20.53 -11.33
N ALA A 72 15.09 20.17 -10.09
CA ALA A 72 16.02 20.16 -8.98
C ALA A 72 16.07 18.78 -8.30
N THR A 73 17.26 18.41 -7.82
CA THR A 73 17.47 17.14 -7.11
C THR A 73 18.23 17.41 -5.82
N LEU A 74 17.63 17.03 -4.70
CA LEU A 74 18.25 16.99 -3.38
C LEU A 74 18.79 15.58 -3.12
N VAL A 75 20.06 15.49 -2.72
CA VAL A 75 20.67 14.26 -2.23
C VAL A 75 21.04 14.45 -0.76
N LEU A 76 20.60 13.53 0.10
CA LEU A 76 20.91 13.49 1.52
C LEU A 76 21.69 12.20 1.81
N SER A 77 22.88 12.29 2.35
CA SER A 77 23.75 11.16 2.66
C SER A 77 24.33 11.24 4.06
N ALA A 78 24.42 10.10 4.73
CA ALA A 78 25.09 9.94 6.02
C ALA A 78 25.85 8.62 6.06
N ALA A 79 26.83 8.49 6.99
CA ALA A 79 27.69 7.30 7.05
C ALA A 79 26.90 6.03 7.41
N ASP A 80 25.92 6.16 8.31
CA ASP A 80 25.21 5.04 8.93
C ASP A 80 23.72 5.04 8.55
N ALA A 81 23.35 5.69 7.43
CA ALA A 81 21.99 5.70 6.94
C ALA A 81 21.95 5.62 5.40
N PRO A 82 20.89 5.04 4.82
CA PRO A 82 20.72 5.02 3.38
C PRO A 82 20.66 6.42 2.77
N THR A 83 21.31 6.60 1.62
CA THR A 83 21.19 7.85 0.85
C THR A 83 19.74 8.06 0.40
N ARG A 84 19.24 9.29 0.54
CA ARG A 84 17.93 9.71 0.06
C ARG A 84 18.07 10.68 -1.11
N VAL A 85 17.25 10.49 -2.13
CA VAL A 85 17.20 11.33 -3.30
C VAL A 85 15.77 11.82 -3.50
N VAL A 86 15.58 13.13 -3.49
CA VAL A 86 14.29 13.77 -3.74
C VAL A 86 14.41 14.59 -5.01
N ARG A 87 13.46 14.43 -5.93
CA ARG A 87 13.44 15.15 -7.21
C ARG A 87 12.16 15.97 -7.33
N SER A 88 12.31 17.15 -7.92
CA SER A 88 11.20 17.92 -8.47
C SER A 88 11.36 17.93 -9.99
N ASP A 89 10.47 17.23 -10.68
CA ASP A 89 10.45 17.15 -12.15
C ASP A 89 9.78 18.38 -12.78
N GLU A 90 9.20 19.27 -11.96
CA GLU A 90 8.63 20.51 -12.43
C GLU A 90 9.72 21.46 -12.97
N VAL A 91 9.47 22.02 -14.13
CA VAL A 91 10.38 22.97 -14.78
C VAL A 91 10.09 24.38 -14.28
N ARG A 92 10.77 24.81 -13.21
CA ARG A 92 10.62 26.13 -12.58
C ARG A 92 11.97 26.65 -12.04
N THR A 93 12.01 27.91 -11.67
CA THR A 93 13.23 28.55 -11.12
C THR A 93 13.37 28.42 -9.62
N VAL A 94 12.26 28.20 -8.90
CA VAL A 94 12.24 28.05 -7.44
C VAL A 94 11.60 26.71 -7.10
N HIS A 95 12.28 25.92 -6.27
CA HIS A 95 11.81 24.62 -5.80
C HIS A 95 11.82 24.55 -4.29
N ASP A 96 10.78 23.95 -3.74
CA ASP A 96 10.72 23.47 -2.37
C ASP A 96 10.88 21.96 -2.40
N LEU A 97 11.95 21.43 -1.80
CA LEU A 97 12.24 20.00 -1.75
C LEU A 97 12.17 19.53 -0.31
N THR A 98 11.45 18.45 -0.04
CA THR A 98 11.37 17.86 1.30
C THR A 98 12.05 16.49 1.34
N GLY A 99 13.20 16.43 2.02
CA GLY A 99 13.85 15.17 2.36
C GLY A 99 13.11 14.47 3.49
N TRP A 100 12.77 13.21 3.30
CA TRP A 100 12.05 12.36 4.24
C TRP A 100 12.68 10.97 4.31
N ALA A 101 12.15 10.08 5.14
CA ALA A 101 12.71 8.76 5.47
C ALA A 101 14.13 8.88 6.04
N LEU A 102 14.33 9.82 6.97
CA LEU A 102 15.61 10.10 7.61
C LEU A 102 15.62 9.51 9.02
N ARG A 103 16.79 9.02 9.47
CA ARG A 103 16.99 8.53 10.84
C ARG A 103 17.13 9.68 11.83
N GLU A 104 16.71 9.45 13.07
CA GLU A 104 16.83 10.41 14.16
C GLU A 104 18.29 10.67 14.55
N ASP A 105 18.55 11.85 15.14
CA ASP A 105 19.84 12.28 15.67
C ASP A 105 21.03 12.06 14.71
N THR A 106 20.78 12.12 13.40
CA THR A 106 21.72 11.78 12.34
C THR A 106 22.11 13.03 11.55
N THR A 107 23.42 13.23 11.37
CA THR A 107 23.93 14.34 10.54
C THR A 107 24.04 13.89 9.09
N TYR A 108 23.25 14.53 8.22
CA TYR A 108 23.27 14.33 6.78
C TYR A 108 24.08 15.43 6.09
N GLU A 109 24.93 15.02 5.16
CA GLU A 109 25.43 15.91 4.13
C GLU A 109 24.36 16.03 3.05
N TRP A 110 23.98 17.26 2.69
CA TRP A 110 23.05 17.48 1.58
C TRP A 110 23.76 18.14 0.40
N SER A 111 23.29 17.83 -0.81
CA SER A 111 23.75 18.49 -2.02
C SER A 111 22.60 18.72 -3.01
N ILE A 112 22.64 19.89 -3.67
CA ILE A 112 21.75 20.27 -4.76
C ILE A 112 22.64 20.90 -5.83
N GLY A 113 22.87 20.21 -6.95
CA GLY A 113 23.91 20.56 -7.91
C GLY A 113 25.27 20.64 -7.23
N ASP A 114 25.93 21.81 -7.34
CA ASP A 114 27.25 22.05 -6.73
C ASP A 114 27.17 22.64 -5.33
N VAL A 115 25.99 23.04 -4.85
CA VAL A 115 25.78 23.60 -3.51
C VAL A 115 25.66 22.46 -2.50
N ARG A 116 26.34 22.61 -1.36
CA ARG A 116 26.42 21.58 -0.33
C ARG A 116 26.31 22.16 1.06
N GLY A 117 25.87 21.37 2.02
CA GLY A 117 25.83 21.72 3.43
C GLY A 117 25.58 20.51 4.30
N THR A 118 25.29 20.76 5.55
CA THR A 118 24.94 19.73 6.53
C THR A 118 23.68 20.10 7.27
N VAL A 119 22.92 19.09 7.69
CA VAL A 119 21.76 19.23 8.57
C VAL A 119 21.72 18.01 9.49
N THR A 120 21.35 18.24 10.75
CA THR A 120 21.20 17.15 11.72
C THR A 120 19.71 16.99 12.06
N THR A 121 19.17 15.80 11.89
CA THR A 121 17.80 15.44 12.29
C THR A 121 17.66 15.48 13.82
N GLY A 122 16.47 15.73 14.32
CA GLY A 122 16.17 15.60 15.74
C GLY A 122 15.71 14.20 16.13
N SER A 123 15.39 14.03 17.41
CA SER A 123 14.82 12.77 17.92
C SER A 123 13.34 12.65 17.56
N VAL A 124 12.83 11.42 17.47
CA VAL A 124 11.39 11.15 17.37
C VAL A 124 10.67 11.66 18.62
N PRO A 125 9.33 11.92 18.56
CA PRO A 125 8.55 12.26 19.75
C PRO A 125 8.74 11.23 20.88
N THR A 126 8.82 11.72 22.12
CA THR A 126 9.08 10.86 23.30
C THR A 126 8.07 9.71 23.42
N GLU A 127 6.82 9.96 23.03
CA GLU A 127 5.75 8.97 23.03
C GLU A 127 6.05 7.82 22.05
N LEU A 128 6.59 8.15 20.86
CA LEU A 128 7.00 7.16 19.87
C LEU A 128 8.29 6.43 20.29
N ALA A 129 9.26 7.13 20.85
CA ALA A 129 10.48 6.52 21.37
C ALA A 129 10.17 5.44 22.42
N ALA A 130 9.07 5.59 23.18
CA ALA A 130 8.60 4.62 24.15
C ALA A 130 8.10 3.30 23.53
N ALA A 131 7.86 3.23 22.21
CA ALA A 131 7.42 2.02 21.51
C ALA A 131 8.48 0.90 21.55
N GLY A 132 9.75 1.23 21.81
CA GLY A 132 10.82 0.25 21.91
C GLY A 132 10.96 -0.59 20.64
N VAL A 133 10.86 0.06 19.47
CA VAL A 133 10.97 -0.60 18.18
C VAL A 133 12.35 -1.22 18.01
N TYR A 134 12.41 -2.49 17.58
CA TYR A 134 13.64 -3.17 17.21
C TYR A 134 13.37 -4.25 16.17
N THR A 135 14.39 -4.63 15.44
CA THR A 135 14.33 -5.73 14.46
C THR A 135 15.29 -6.86 14.84
N THR A 136 15.01 -8.05 14.32
CA THR A 136 15.96 -9.17 14.35
C THR A 136 16.14 -9.71 12.94
N GLY A 137 17.35 -10.19 12.63
CA GLY A 137 17.67 -10.64 11.28
C GLY A 137 17.93 -9.49 10.30
N THR A 138 17.89 -9.79 9.02
CA THR A 138 18.12 -8.82 7.93
C THR A 138 17.24 -9.11 6.74
N THR A 139 16.86 -8.06 5.99
CA THR A 139 16.16 -8.18 4.72
C THR A 139 16.64 -7.11 3.75
N ASN A 140 16.50 -7.40 2.46
CA ASN A 140 16.64 -6.44 1.35
C ASN A 140 15.37 -6.47 0.46
N ALA A 141 14.32 -7.11 0.94
CA ALA A 141 13.07 -7.25 0.21
C ALA A 141 12.28 -5.93 0.16
N PHE A 142 12.47 -5.06 1.12
CA PHE A 142 11.85 -3.74 1.24
C PHE A 142 12.80 -2.80 2.00
N ASP A 143 12.56 -1.50 1.92
CA ASP A 143 13.35 -0.47 2.61
C ASP A 143 12.73 -0.13 3.98
N ALA A 144 11.41 -0.13 4.07
CA ALA A 144 10.67 0.14 5.30
C ALA A 144 9.33 -0.60 5.33
N VAL A 145 8.69 -0.54 6.49
CA VAL A 145 7.33 -1.02 6.72
C VAL A 145 6.48 0.14 7.22
N LEU A 146 5.34 0.37 6.55
CA LEU A 146 4.31 1.30 7.00
C LEU A 146 3.37 0.60 7.97
N ARG A 147 3.13 1.21 9.14
CA ARG A 147 2.17 0.71 10.12
C ARG A 147 1.71 1.81 11.09
N PRO A 148 0.56 1.68 11.74
CA PRO A 148 0.19 2.53 12.85
C PRO A 148 0.84 2.08 14.16
N LEU A 149 1.15 3.06 15.04
CA LEU A 149 1.53 2.86 16.44
C LEU A 149 0.67 3.78 17.32
N THR A 150 -0.01 3.23 18.30
CA THR A 150 -0.78 4.03 19.27
C THR A 150 -0.01 4.16 20.58
N CYS A 151 0.52 5.37 20.83
CA CYS A 151 1.39 5.68 21.95
C CYS A 151 0.79 6.80 22.79
N SER A 152 0.61 6.57 24.09
CA SER A 152 0.09 7.59 25.02
C SER A 152 -1.23 8.24 24.57
N GLY A 153 -2.08 7.49 23.86
CA GLY A 153 -3.38 7.97 23.37
C GLY A 153 -3.35 8.71 22.02
N THR A 154 -2.18 8.85 21.42
CA THR A 154 -2.01 9.36 20.05
C THR A 154 -1.68 8.20 19.13
N THR A 155 -2.39 8.09 18.01
CA THR A 155 -2.04 7.16 16.94
C THR A 155 -1.18 7.88 15.91
N TRP A 156 -0.07 7.25 15.58
CA TRP A 156 0.91 7.69 14.60
C TRP A 156 0.94 6.72 13.44
N MET A 157 0.93 7.22 12.22
CA MET A 157 1.40 6.45 11.07
C MET A 157 2.91 6.57 11.05
N VAL A 158 3.60 5.44 10.93
CA VAL A 158 5.07 5.40 10.94
C VAL A 158 5.62 4.56 9.80
N LEU A 159 6.76 5.00 9.26
CA LEU A 159 7.64 4.14 8.48
C LEU A 159 8.80 3.71 9.37
N ILE A 160 9.02 2.41 9.43
CA ILE A 160 10.13 1.81 10.19
C ILE A 160 11.04 1.12 9.17
N ASP A 161 12.32 1.51 9.13
CA ASP A 161 13.27 0.91 8.19
C ASP A 161 13.63 -0.55 8.57
N ALA A 162 14.30 -1.25 7.66
CA ALA A 162 14.65 -2.66 7.85
C ALA A 162 15.60 -2.91 9.05
N GLU A 163 16.27 -1.89 9.56
CA GLU A 163 17.12 -1.94 10.76
C GLU A 163 16.36 -1.56 12.05
N GLY A 164 15.09 -1.14 11.96
CA GLY A 164 14.24 -0.85 13.12
C GLY A 164 14.22 0.62 13.55
N HIS A 165 14.70 1.54 12.72
CA HIS A 165 14.58 2.97 12.99
C HIS A 165 13.25 3.52 12.48
N ILE A 166 12.56 4.34 13.28
CA ILE A 166 11.45 5.15 12.78
C ILE A 166 12.06 6.24 11.90
N VAL A 167 11.72 6.23 10.62
CA VAL A 167 12.28 7.15 9.62
C VAL A 167 11.26 8.18 9.10
N TRP A 168 10.01 8.00 9.40
CA TRP A 168 8.92 8.94 9.13
C TRP A 168 7.79 8.73 10.12
N TYR A 169 7.08 9.78 10.49
CA TYR A 169 5.90 9.70 11.34
C TYR A 169 4.95 10.89 11.10
N GLU A 170 3.65 10.64 11.21
CA GLU A 170 2.59 11.65 11.30
C GLU A 170 1.52 11.23 12.29
N PRO A 171 1.03 12.13 13.14
CA PRO A 171 -0.11 11.85 13.98
C PRO A 171 -1.37 11.75 13.10
N THR A 172 -2.24 10.80 13.39
CA THR A 172 -3.55 10.68 12.74
C THR A 172 -4.66 10.59 13.77
N ALA A 173 -5.72 11.36 13.56
CA ALA A 173 -6.93 11.28 14.36
C ALA A 173 -7.90 10.21 13.85
N LEU A 174 -7.66 9.64 12.67
CA LEU A 174 -8.61 8.76 11.99
C LEU A 174 -8.73 7.39 12.66
N PHE A 175 -7.70 6.93 13.35
CA PHE A 175 -7.67 5.64 14.03
C PHE A 175 -8.30 5.60 15.43
N SER A 176 -9.00 6.66 15.85
CA SER A 176 -9.61 6.71 17.19
C SER A 176 -10.80 5.77 17.38
N SER A 177 -11.35 5.20 16.32
CA SER A 177 -12.59 4.39 16.33
C SER A 177 -12.40 2.88 16.13
N GLY A 178 -11.17 2.39 15.97
CA GLY A 178 -10.90 0.93 15.87
C GLY A 178 -11.29 0.26 14.55
N MET A 179 -11.87 0.99 13.59
CA MET A 179 -12.34 0.48 12.30
C MET A 179 -11.77 1.31 11.15
N SER A 180 -10.46 1.41 11.08
CA SER A 180 -9.78 2.30 10.15
C SER A 180 -8.85 1.51 9.24
N GLY A 181 -8.87 1.85 7.96
CA GLY A 181 -7.93 1.35 6.95
C GLY A 181 -6.81 2.33 6.68
N TYR A 182 -5.75 1.83 6.09
CA TYR A 182 -4.66 2.65 5.55
C TYR A 182 -3.97 1.91 4.42
N ASP A 183 -3.39 2.71 3.53
CA ASP A 183 -2.63 2.20 2.40
C ASP A 183 -1.48 3.12 2.02
N TRP A 184 -0.54 2.60 1.25
CA TRP A 184 0.49 3.38 0.56
C TRP A 184 -0.02 3.72 -0.83
N ASP A 185 -0.03 5.02 -1.16
CA ASP A 185 -0.64 5.49 -2.40
C ASP A 185 0.22 5.18 -3.64
N ASP A 186 -0.40 4.58 -4.64
CA ASP A 186 0.21 4.27 -5.94
C ASP A 186 0.62 5.50 -6.74
N LEU A 187 -0.04 6.65 -6.53
CA LEU A 187 0.27 7.90 -7.25
C LEU A 187 1.56 8.58 -6.79
N GLY A 188 2.15 8.12 -5.72
CA GLY A 188 3.38 8.69 -5.20
C GLY A 188 3.53 8.50 -3.71
N PRO A 189 4.64 8.94 -3.11
CA PRO A 189 4.95 8.64 -1.71
C PRO A 189 4.01 9.39 -0.76
N ALA A 190 2.87 8.79 -0.48
CA ALA A 190 1.85 9.29 0.44
C ALA A 190 1.17 8.13 1.17
N VAL A 191 0.49 8.43 2.27
CA VAL A 191 -0.31 7.48 3.05
C VAL A 191 -1.77 7.85 2.94
N LEU A 192 -2.61 6.91 2.50
CA LEU A 192 -4.05 7.01 2.64
C LEU A 192 -4.45 6.51 4.03
N ASN A 193 -5.38 7.23 4.66
CA ASN A 193 -5.98 6.84 5.92
C ASN A 193 -7.49 6.99 5.82
N ALA A 194 -8.23 5.96 6.20
CA ALA A 194 -9.69 5.97 6.22
C ALA A 194 -10.23 5.71 7.63
N SER A 195 -11.30 6.40 7.97
CA SER A 195 -12.15 6.13 9.15
C SER A 195 -13.59 5.97 8.69
N ALA A 196 -14.49 5.62 9.59
CA ALA A 196 -15.91 5.43 9.28
C ALA A 196 -16.59 6.62 8.54
N SER A 197 -16.01 7.80 8.56
CA SER A 197 -16.62 9.01 8.00
C SER A 197 -15.69 9.87 7.15
N ARG A 198 -14.44 9.48 6.96
CA ARG A 198 -13.45 10.36 6.32
C ARG A 198 -12.28 9.57 5.75
N VAL A 199 -11.76 10.04 4.61
CA VAL A 199 -10.51 9.58 3.99
C VAL A 199 -9.56 10.76 3.86
N GLU A 200 -8.31 10.57 4.22
CA GLU A 200 -7.24 11.57 4.10
C GLU A 200 -6.03 10.96 3.41
N ARG A 201 -5.44 11.70 2.49
CA ARG A 201 -4.15 11.42 1.89
C ARG A 201 -3.11 12.35 2.50
N THR A 202 -2.09 11.79 3.10
CA THR A 202 -1.00 12.53 3.75
C THR A 202 0.29 12.31 2.98
N GLU A 203 0.84 13.38 2.41
CA GLU A 203 2.12 13.38 1.71
C GLU A 203 3.29 13.19 2.70
N MET A 204 4.45 12.82 2.19
CA MET A 204 5.63 12.65 3.04
C MET A 204 6.12 13.95 3.70
N ASP A 205 5.74 15.10 3.16
CA ASP A 205 5.98 16.40 3.79
C ASP A 205 4.95 16.76 4.88
N GLY A 206 3.90 15.93 5.07
CA GLY A 206 2.81 16.12 6.04
C GLY A 206 1.65 16.94 5.51
N SER A 207 1.69 17.41 4.28
CA SER A 207 0.55 18.08 3.66
C SER A 207 -0.56 17.08 3.33
N GLN A 208 -1.82 17.57 3.31
CA GLN A 208 -2.99 16.78 2.91
C GLN A 208 -3.45 17.23 1.53
N SER A 209 -3.56 16.30 0.60
CA SER A 209 -3.93 16.57 -0.80
C SER A 209 -5.31 16.01 -1.20
N LEU A 210 -5.82 15.01 -0.50
CA LEU A 210 -7.14 14.43 -0.71
C LEU A 210 -7.88 14.33 0.61
N ALA A 211 -9.17 14.70 0.61
CA ALA A 211 -10.07 14.44 1.72
C ALA A 211 -11.45 14.10 1.15
N LEU A 212 -11.99 12.94 1.50
CA LEU A 212 -13.36 12.54 1.26
C LEU A 212 -14.12 12.51 2.60
N ALA A 213 -15.36 12.95 2.61
CA ALA A 213 -16.15 13.01 3.82
C ALA A 213 -17.57 12.45 3.64
N ARG A 214 -18.01 11.69 4.63
CA ARG A 214 -19.39 11.21 4.70
C ARG A 214 -20.37 12.37 4.77
N GLY A 215 -21.44 12.28 4.00
CA GLY A 215 -22.46 13.31 3.87
C GLY A 215 -22.14 14.38 2.81
N THR A 216 -20.94 14.41 2.27
CA THR A 216 -20.51 15.25 1.15
C THR A 216 -20.21 14.40 -0.08
N ASP A 217 -19.31 13.45 0.05
CA ASP A 217 -18.80 12.66 -1.07
C ASP A 217 -19.43 11.25 -1.09
N PHE A 218 -19.76 10.70 0.07
CA PHE A 218 -20.42 9.40 0.24
C PHE A 218 -21.41 9.43 1.41
N SER A 219 -22.29 8.42 1.50
CA SER A 219 -23.33 8.30 2.55
C SER A 219 -23.09 7.15 3.52
N GLU A 220 -22.34 6.17 3.10
CA GLU A 220 -22.08 4.89 3.73
C GLU A 220 -21.15 5.01 4.95
N GLY A 221 -21.10 3.99 5.79
CA GLY A 221 -20.09 3.85 6.84
C GLY A 221 -18.88 3.12 6.30
N LEU A 222 -17.70 3.76 6.30
CA LEU A 222 -16.47 3.10 5.92
C LEU A 222 -15.93 2.27 7.08
N HIS A 223 -15.24 1.18 6.77
CA HIS A 223 -14.58 0.36 7.78
C HIS A 223 -13.40 -0.43 7.19
N HIS A 224 -12.52 -0.92 8.07
CA HIS A 224 -11.41 -1.83 7.86
C HIS A 224 -10.37 -1.41 6.85
N ASP A 225 -10.69 -1.03 5.60
CA ASP A 225 -9.67 -0.87 4.58
C ASP A 225 -9.94 0.22 3.54
N VAL A 226 -8.86 0.70 2.96
CA VAL A 226 -8.78 1.60 1.81
C VAL A 226 -7.64 1.12 0.94
N GLU A 227 -7.78 1.23 -0.36
CA GLU A 227 -6.81 0.76 -1.34
C GLU A 227 -6.73 1.71 -2.52
N THR A 228 -5.59 1.76 -3.21
CA THR A 228 -5.42 2.52 -4.45
C THR A 228 -4.97 1.64 -5.60
N TRP A 229 -5.34 2.04 -6.81
CA TRP A 229 -4.81 1.49 -8.05
C TRP A 229 -4.78 2.59 -9.11
N GLY A 230 -3.59 3.03 -9.49
CA GLY A 230 -3.44 4.20 -10.33
C GLY A 230 -4.19 5.43 -9.77
N PRO A 231 -5.07 6.10 -10.53
CA PRO A 231 -5.81 7.28 -10.06
C PRO A 231 -7.03 6.95 -9.20
N TYR A 232 -7.33 5.67 -9.00
CA TYR A 232 -8.57 5.23 -8.35
C TYR A 232 -8.35 4.92 -6.88
N THR A 233 -9.34 5.24 -6.06
CA THR A 233 -9.40 4.91 -4.63
C THR A 233 -10.60 4.01 -4.37
N TYR A 234 -10.37 2.88 -3.73
CA TYR A 234 -11.36 1.90 -3.33
C TYR A 234 -11.57 1.98 -1.82
N LEU A 235 -12.84 2.09 -1.40
CA LEU A 235 -13.20 2.22 0.01
C LEU A 235 -14.13 1.07 0.40
N LEU A 236 -13.75 0.32 1.41
CA LEU A 236 -14.61 -0.70 1.98
C LEU A 236 -15.70 -0.04 2.84
N PHE A 237 -16.96 -0.35 2.58
CA PHE A 237 -18.10 0.21 3.30
C PHE A 237 -19.10 -0.85 3.73
N GLU A 238 -19.91 -0.51 4.73
CA GLU A 238 -21.05 -1.31 5.18
C GLU A 238 -22.37 -0.56 5.00
N TYR A 239 -23.43 -1.31 4.73
CA TYR A 239 -24.80 -0.80 4.70
C TYR A 239 -25.79 -1.81 5.30
N SER A 240 -26.99 -1.35 5.65
CA SER A 240 -28.01 -2.20 6.23
C SER A 240 -29.05 -2.62 5.19
N GLU A 241 -29.24 -3.93 5.05
CA GLU A 241 -30.33 -4.54 4.30
C GLU A 241 -31.32 -5.19 5.29
N GLY A 242 -32.32 -4.43 5.70
CA GLY A 242 -33.20 -4.81 6.79
C GLY A 242 -32.50 -4.87 8.14
N SER A 243 -32.36 -6.08 8.73
CA SER A 243 -31.64 -6.33 9.99
C SER A 243 -30.22 -6.88 9.76
N THR A 244 -29.81 -7.01 8.51
CA THR A 244 -28.51 -7.57 8.12
C THR A 244 -27.58 -6.46 7.67
N ILE A 245 -26.31 -6.52 8.08
CA ILE A 245 -25.25 -5.63 7.63
C ILE A 245 -24.48 -6.36 6.53
N VAL A 246 -24.28 -5.66 5.40
CA VAL A 246 -23.65 -6.18 4.19
C VAL A 246 -22.57 -5.20 3.75
N ASP A 247 -21.50 -5.71 3.20
CA ASP A 247 -20.36 -4.90 2.76
C ASP A 247 -20.36 -4.67 1.25
N GLY A 248 -19.56 -3.68 0.84
CA GLY A 248 -19.34 -3.33 -0.55
C GLY A 248 -18.11 -2.45 -0.74
N ILE A 249 -17.89 -2.03 -1.97
CA ILE A 249 -16.75 -1.19 -2.36
C ILE A 249 -17.28 0.08 -3.05
N LEU A 250 -16.86 1.24 -2.57
CA LEU A 250 -17.03 2.51 -3.29
C LEU A 250 -15.76 2.77 -4.11
N VAL A 251 -15.92 3.26 -5.34
CA VAL A 251 -14.82 3.58 -6.25
C VAL A 251 -14.83 5.07 -6.58
N PHE A 252 -13.69 5.71 -6.40
CA PHE A 252 -13.49 7.14 -6.66
C PHE A 252 -12.30 7.40 -7.57
N GLU A 253 -12.38 8.48 -8.37
CA GLU A 253 -11.23 9.16 -8.98
C GLU A 253 -11.16 10.58 -8.39
N GLY A 254 -10.16 10.86 -7.56
CA GLY A 254 -10.15 12.07 -6.74
C GLY A 254 -11.41 12.16 -5.86
N SER A 255 -12.26 13.17 -6.06
CA SER A 255 -13.56 13.30 -5.38
C SER A 255 -14.76 12.83 -6.23
N GLN A 256 -14.52 12.35 -7.44
CA GLN A 256 -15.59 11.85 -8.33
C GLN A 256 -15.92 10.41 -7.97
N HIS A 257 -17.17 10.16 -7.54
CA HIS A 257 -17.69 8.80 -7.35
C HIS A 257 -17.95 8.15 -8.71
N LEU A 258 -17.33 7.02 -8.98
CA LEU A 258 -17.42 6.28 -10.24
C LEU A 258 -18.42 5.13 -10.19
N GLY A 259 -18.51 4.44 -9.05
CA GLY A 259 -19.41 3.31 -8.90
C GLY A 259 -19.42 2.70 -7.50
N THR A 260 -20.38 1.82 -7.28
CA THR A 260 -20.57 1.09 -6.02
C THR A 260 -20.78 -0.39 -6.33
N PHE A 261 -19.93 -1.24 -5.79
CA PHE A 261 -20.16 -2.68 -5.72
C PHE A 261 -20.82 -3.03 -4.40
N SER A 262 -21.83 -3.88 -4.43
CA SER A 262 -22.51 -4.38 -3.23
C SER A 262 -22.59 -5.89 -3.26
N LEU A 263 -22.15 -6.57 -2.19
CA LEU A 263 -22.29 -8.01 -2.07
C LEU A 263 -23.75 -8.47 -2.12
N GLY A 264 -24.70 -7.66 -1.63
CA GLY A 264 -26.14 -7.97 -1.63
C GLY A 264 -26.75 -8.02 -3.03
N ASP A 265 -26.15 -7.37 -4.03
CA ASP A 265 -26.60 -7.43 -5.41
C ASP A 265 -26.18 -8.73 -6.12
N HIS A 266 -25.16 -9.40 -5.61
CA HIS A 266 -24.58 -10.61 -6.20
C HIS A 266 -24.90 -11.90 -5.43
N TYR A 267 -25.16 -11.80 -4.13
CA TYR A 267 -25.40 -12.96 -3.25
C TYR A 267 -26.70 -12.82 -2.48
N ALA A 268 -27.37 -13.95 -2.26
CA ALA A 268 -28.57 -13.99 -1.42
C ALA A 268 -28.21 -13.77 0.06
N VAL A 269 -28.42 -12.55 0.51
CA VAL A 269 -28.17 -12.16 1.91
C VAL A 269 -29.26 -12.72 2.82
N SER A 270 -28.87 -13.31 3.95
CA SER A 270 -29.82 -13.86 4.93
C SER A 270 -29.26 -13.79 6.35
N GLY A 271 -30.14 -13.74 7.34
CA GLY A 271 -29.78 -13.71 8.74
C GLY A 271 -30.01 -12.35 9.41
N ASN A 272 -29.34 -12.12 10.52
CA ASN A 272 -29.35 -10.86 11.28
C ASN A 272 -27.92 -10.51 11.68
N GLY A 273 -27.58 -9.22 11.70
CA GLY A 273 -26.24 -8.75 12.03
C GLY A 273 -25.30 -8.76 10.82
N GLU A 274 -24.00 -8.86 11.06
CA GLU A 274 -22.98 -8.82 10.01
C GLU A 274 -22.98 -10.11 9.19
N TRP A 275 -23.40 -10.01 7.92
CA TRP A 275 -23.45 -11.15 7.01
C TRP A 275 -22.08 -11.48 6.45
N SER A 276 -21.38 -10.50 5.88
CA SER A 276 -20.08 -10.67 5.22
C SER A 276 -18.90 -10.43 6.16
N HIS A 277 -18.96 -9.39 6.97
CA HIS A 277 -17.84 -8.88 7.76
C HIS A 277 -16.57 -8.84 6.90
N ALA A 278 -16.63 -8.06 5.82
CA ALA A 278 -15.47 -7.86 4.95
C ALA A 278 -14.40 -7.09 5.73
N ASN A 279 -13.14 -7.53 5.62
CA ASN A 279 -12.08 -7.05 6.50
C ASN A 279 -10.77 -6.70 5.77
N GLY A 280 -10.80 -6.63 4.46
CA GLY A 280 -9.70 -6.20 3.64
C GLY A 280 -10.08 -6.17 2.17
N ILE A 281 -9.50 -5.21 1.47
CA ILE A 281 -9.50 -5.10 0.01
C ILE A 281 -8.05 -4.94 -0.46
N GLU A 282 -7.76 -5.40 -1.66
CA GLU A 282 -6.46 -5.28 -2.30
C GLU A 282 -6.66 -5.18 -3.81
N ALA A 283 -6.09 -4.19 -4.45
CA ALA A 283 -6.13 -4.05 -5.90
C ALA A 283 -4.91 -4.73 -6.53
N THR A 284 -5.15 -5.56 -7.54
CA THR A 284 -4.06 -6.16 -8.31
C THR A 284 -3.54 -5.18 -9.37
N GLU A 285 -2.37 -5.46 -9.95
CA GLU A 285 -1.80 -4.67 -11.05
C GLU A 285 -2.75 -4.54 -12.26
N ASP A 286 -3.63 -5.53 -12.48
CA ASP A 286 -4.62 -5.54 -13.57
C ASP A 286 -5.95 -4.86 -13.17
N GLY A 287 -6.03 -4.20 -12.02
CA GLY A 287 -7.24 -3.51 -11.56
C GLY A 287 -8.33 -4.43 -11.00
N VAL A 288 -8.03 -5.69 -10.70
CA VAL A 288 -8.96 -6.57 -9.98
C VAL A 288 -8.91 -6.31 -8.49
N VAL A 289 -10.04 -6.04 -7.87
CA VAL A 289 -10.14 -5.83 -6.41
C VAL A 289 -10.51 -7.13 -5.72
N ILE A 290 -9.65 -7.55 -4.80
CA ILE A 290 -9.82 -8.76 -3.99
C ILE A 290 -10.46 -8.38 -2.65
N LEU A 291 -11.65 -8.87 -2.40
CA LEU A 291 -12.43 -8.61 -1.17
C LEU A 291 -12.40 -9.83 -0.25
N SER A 292 -11.93 -9.67 0.98
CA SER A 292 -11.85 -10.72 2.00
C SER A 292 -13.07 -10.68 2.92
N MET A 293 -13.84 -11.79 2.99
CA MET A 293 -15.07 -11.95 3.79
C MET A 293 -14.85 -12.91 4.97
N LEU A 294 -14.71 -12.37 6.18
CA LEU A 294 -14.42 -13.16 7.40
C LEU A 294 -15.50 -14.17 7.72
N ASN A 295 -16.78 -13.75 7.77
CA ASN A 295 -17.88 -14.58 8.22
C ASN A 295 -18.21 -15.76 7.31
N HIS A 296 -17.76 -15.67 6.05
CA HIS A 296 -17.91 -16.75 5.07
C HIS A 296 -16.62 -17.54 4.84
N SER A 297 -15.50 -17.16 5.47
CA SER A 297 -14.19 -17.70 5.13
C SER A 297 -13.99 -17.75 3.61
N ALA A 298 -14.24 -16.63 2.96
CA ALA A 298 -14.31 -16.53 1.51
C ALA A 298 -13.63 -15.25 1.00
N VAL A 299 -13.29 -15.27 -0.28
CA VAL A 299 -12.69 -14.17 -1.02
C VAL A 299 -13.47 -13.97 -2.32
N VAL A 300 -13.73 -12.73 -2.69
CA VAL A 300 -14.41 -12.35 -3.94
C VAL A 300 -13.50 -11.45 -4.74
N ALA A 301 -13.30 -11.75 -6.02
CA ALA A 301 -12.61 -10.89 -6.96
C ALA A 301 -13.62 -10.11 -7.80
N VAL A 302 -13.47 -8.81 -7.82
CA VAL A 302 -14.34 -7.85 -8.50
C VAL A 302 -13.52 -7.14 -9.56
N ASP A 303 -14.08 -6.92 -10.74
CA ASP A 303 -13.46 -6.05 -11.74
C ASP A 303 -13.51 -4.60 -11.24
N GLY A 304 -12.38 -4.07 -10.81
CA GLY A 304 -12.27 -2.73 -10.27
C GLY A 304 -11.91 -1.67 -11.30
N ASP A 305 -11.56 -2.05 -12.54
CA ASP A 305 -11.16 -1.12 -13.59
C ASP A 305 -12.38 -0.35 -14.16
N PRO A 306 -12.51 0.98 -13.89
CA PRO A 306 -13.64 1.77 -14.40
C PRO A 306 -13.74 1.85 -15.92
N ASP A 307 -12.64 1.57 -16.63
CA ASP A 307 -12.60 1.54 -18.10
C ASP A 307 -13.01 0.18 -18.68
N SER A 308 -13.18 -0.84 -17.82
CA SER A 308 -13.60 -2.19 -18.22
C SER A 308 -15.09 -2.26 -18.55
N ALA A 309 -15.45 -3.11 -19.52
CA ALA A 309 -16.86 -3.39 -19.84
C ALA A 309 -17.57 -4.21 -18.74
N THR A 310 -16.84 -4.82 -17.86
CA THR A 310 -17.31 -5.64 -16.72
C THR A 310 -17.05 -4.97 -15.38
N PHE A 311 -16.82 -3.63 -15.39
CA PHE A 311 -16.62 -2.85 -14.18
C PHE A 311 -17.65 -3.16 -13.10
N LEU A 312 -17.19 -3.53 -11.91
CA LEU A 312 -17.96 -3.98 -10.75
C LEU A 312 -18.65 -5.35 -10.89
N ASP A 313 -18.36 -6.13 -11.92
CA ASP A 313 -18.81 -7.51 -11.98
C ASP A 313 -17.92 -8.43 -11.10
N VAL A 314 -18.53 -9.48 -10.53
CA VAL A 314 -17.78 -10.55 -9.85
C VAL A 314 -17.10 -11.40 -10.90
N LEU A 315 -15.77 -11.46 -10.88
CA LEU A 315 -14.96 -12.27 -11.78
C LEU A 315 -14.87 -13.75 -11.32
N TRP A 316 -14.62 -13.92 -10.03
CA TRP A 316 -14.58 -15.22 -9.37
C TRP A 316 -14.74 -15.07 -7.85
N SER A 317 -15.02 -16.18 -7.19
CA SER A 317 -15.04 -16.27 -5.73
C SER A 317 -14.42 -17.58 -5.24
N ALA A 318 -13.77 -17.55 -4.09
CA ALA A 318 -13.14 -18.71 -3.48
C ALA A 318 -13.58 -18.84 -2.01
N ALA A 319 -13.96 -20.07 -1.60
CA ALA A 319 -14.31 -20.37 -0.21
C ALA A 319 -13.30 -21.35 0.40
N GLY A 320 -12.79 -21.06 1.59
CA GLY A 320 -11.86 -21.92 2.33
C GLY A 320 -12.57 -23.05 3.06
N GLU A 321 -13.32 -22.75 4.11
CA GLU A 321 -13.99 -23.78 4.94
C GLU A 321 -15.51 -23.77 4.84
N THR A 322 -16.15 -22.71 4.36
CA THR A 322 -17.58 -22.51 4.48
C THR A 322 -18.28 -21.99 3.24
N SER A 323 -19.39 -21.67 3.37
CA SER A 323 -20.70 -21.55 2.79
C SER A 323 -20.93 -20.26 2.02
N LEU A 324 -19.98 -19.72 1.28
CA LEU A 324 -20.38 -18.80 0.21
C LEU A 324 -21.25 -19.59 -0.80
N PRO A 325 -22.48 -19.18 -1.11
CA PRO A 325 -23.30 -19.87 -2.08
C PRO A 325 -22.61 -19.90 -3.43
N ASP A 326 -22.50 -21.11 -3.99
CA ASP A 326 -21.99 -21.38 -5.34
C ASP A 326 -20.62 -20.69 -5.65
N PRO A 327 -19.56 -20.87 -4.83
CA PRO A 327 -18.27 -20.28 -5.13
C PRO A 327 -17.69 -20.87 -6.41
N THR A 328 -16.93 -20.06 -7.17
CA THR A 328 -16.19 -20.51 -8.36
C THR A 328 -15.15 -21.57 -7.98
N TYR A 329 -14.50 -21.36 -6.81
CA TYR A 329 -13.56 -22.31 -6.21
C TYR A 329 -14.05 -22.68 -4.82
N GLY A 330 -14.49 -23.93 -4.67
CA GLY A 330 -15.06 -24.44 -3.43
C GLY A 330 -14.03 -24.86 -2.39
N PRO A 331 -14.51 -25.26 -1.21
CA PRO A 331 -13.64 -25.78 -0.15
C PRO A 331 -12.80 -26.95 -0.66
N PRO A 332 -11.56 -27.09 -0.17
CA PRO A 332 -10.73 -28.24 -0.48
C PRO A 332 -11.34 -29.53 0.07
N PRO A 333 -10.96 -30.70 -0.47
CA PRO A 333 -11.52 -32.00 -0.06
C PRO A 333 -11.21 -32.36 1.41
N THR A 334 -10.27 -31.61 2.04
CA THR A 334 -9.98 -31.77 3.48
C THR A 334 -9.87 -30.38 4.13
N THR A 335 -10.46 -30.19 5.31
CA THR A 335 -10.43 -28.93 6.07
C THR A 335 -9.03 -28.47 6.50
N ILE A 336 -8.04 -29.35 6.46
CA ILE A 336 -6.63 -29.01 6.79
C ILE A 336 -6.00 -28.11 5.72
N GLN A 337 -6.51 -28.09 4.50
CA GLN A 337 -5.97 -27.31 3.38
C GLN A 337 -6.70 -26.00 3.14
N GLY A 338 -7.83 -25.76 3.79
CA GLY A 338 -8.59 -24.52 3.66
C GLY A 338 -8.06 -23.38 4.52
N PHE A 339 -8.69 -22.23 4.37
CA PHE A 339 -8.51 -21.08 5.24
C PHE A 339 -9.80 -20.75 5.98
N SER A 340 -9.68 -20.06 7.13
CA SER A 340 -10.84 -19.72 7.93
C SER A 340 -10.64 -18.42 8.69
N SER A 341 -11.67 -17.58 8.71
CA SER A 341 -11.66 -16.27 9.38
C SER A 341 -10.46 -15.40 8.98
N GLN A 342 -10.10 -15.47 7.68
CA GLN A 342 -8.93 -14.82 7.14
C GLN A 342 -9.05 -13.28 7.14
N HIS A 343 -7.90 -12.61 7.01
CA HIS A 343 -7.77 -11.18 6.80
C HIS A 343 -6.86 -10.89 5.62
N ASN A 344 -7.06 -9.71 5.01
CA ASN A 344 -6.19 -9.11 4.00
C ASN A 344 -5.76 -10.13 2.92
N ALA A 345 -6.69 -10.45 2.04
CA ALA A 345 -6.44 -11.32 0.90
C ALA A 345 -5.93 -10.49 -0.29
N SER A 346 -4.88 -11.00 -0.97
CA SER A 346 -4.35 -10.46 -2.21
C SER A 346 -4.19 -11.55 -3.27
N TYR A 347 -4.09 -11.17 -4.55
CA TYR A 347 -3.89 -12.13 -5.64
C TYR A 347 -2.67 -11.72 -6.47
N VAL A 348 -1.55 -12.40 -6.25
CA VAL A 348 -0.26 -12.06 -6.84
C VAL A 348 0.37 -13.30 -7.47
N ASP A 349 0.91 -13.18 -8.68
CA ASP A 349 1.59 -14.27 -9.42
C ASP A 349 0.72 -15.53 -9.58
N GLY A 350 -0.61 -15.37 -9.72
CA GLY A 350 -1.53 -16.50 -9.86
C GLY A 350 -1.85 -17.24 -8.55
N LEU A 351 -1.43 -16.71 -7.42
CA LEU A 351 -1.70 -17.26 -6.09
C LEU A 351 -2.55 -16.30 -5.27
N LEU A 352 -3.54 -16.85 -4.58
CA LEU A 352 -4.29 -16.17 -3.55
C LEU A 352 -3.49 -16.20 -2.25
N TRP A 353 -3.04 -15.03 -1.77
CA TRP A 353 -2.37 -14.84 -0.50
C TRP A 353 -3.33 -14.29 0.54
N LEU A 354 -3.23 -14.76 1.78
CA LEU A 354 -4.07 -14.26 2.87
C LEU A 354 -3.45 -14.62 4.24
N PHE A 355 -3.90 -13.90 5.26
CA PHE A 355 -3.61 -14.24 6.65
C PHE A 355 -4.73 -15.13 7.19
N ASP A 356 -4.43 -16.41 7.40
CA ASP A 356 -5.38 -17.40 7.92
C ASP A 356 -5.33 -17.41 9.46
N ASN A 357 -6.33 -16.78 10.08
CA ASN A 357 -6.38 -16.61 11.53
C ASN A 357 -6.74 -17.89 12.28
N ARG A 358 -7.51 -18.79 11.66
CA ARG A 358 -8.10 -19.96 12.33
C ARG A 358 -8.01 -21.25 11.53
N GLY A 359 -7.13 -21.35 10.57
CA GLY A 359 -6.97 -22.60 9.82
C GLY A 359 -6.88 -23.82 10.74
N ALA A 360 -6.96 -25.01 10.20
CA ALA A 360 -7.01 -26.30 10.94
C ALA A 360 -5.85 -26.51 11.94
N SER A 361 -4.85 -25.64 11.91
CA SER A 361 -3.77 -25.57 12.92
C SER A 361 -4.20 -24.69 14.10
N SER A 362 -3.66 -24.97 15.28
CA SER A 362 -3.83 -24.12 16.48
C SER A 362 -3.13 -22.76 16.37
N TYR A 363 -2.45 -22.47 15.27
CA TYR A 363 -1.63 -21.29 15.03
C TYR A 363 -2.14 -20.53 13.80
N SER A 364 -2.03 -19.20 13.84
CA SER A 364 -2.28 -18.36 12.67
C SER A 364 -1.10 -18.40 11.71
N ARG A 365 -1.37 -18.15 10.43
CA ARG A 365 -0.35 -18.29 9.38
C ARG A 365 -0.57 -17.31 8.22
N ALA A 366 0.49 -16.84 7.62
CA ALA A 366 0.46 -16.36 6.25
C ALA A 366 0.44 -17.56 5.30
N ALA A 367 -0.43 -17.57 4.30
CA ALA A 367 -0.60 -18.72 3.42
C ALA A 367 -0.91 -18.28 1.99
N SER A 368 -0.48 -19.11 1.02
CA SER A 368 -0.86 -18.97 -0.37
C SER A 368 -1.58 -20.19 -0.90
N TYR A 369 -2.49 -19.95 -1.84
CA TYR A 369 -3.36 -20.95 -2.42
C TYR A 369 -3.39 -20.81 -3.94
N GLU A 370 -3.34 -21.95 -4.65
CA GLU A 370 -3.68 -22.04 -6.05
C GLU A 370 -5.20 -22.24 -6.20
N LEU A 371 -5.79 -21.52 -7.13
CA LEU A 371 -7.20 -21.65 -7.49
C LEU A 371 -7.29 -22.48 -8.78
N ALA A 372 -7.51 -23.78 -8.66
CA ALA A 372 -7.48 -24.69 -9.80
C ALA A 372 -8.57 -25.78 -9.72
N ASN A 373 -9.11 -26.17 -10.88
CA ASN A 373 -10.09 -27.25 -11.02
C ASN A 373 -11.35 -27.08 -10.14
N GLY A 374 -11.73 -25.85 -9.81
CA GLY A 374 -12.86 -25.53 -8.92
C GLY A 374 -12.54 -25.72 -7.44
N GLU A 375 -11.27 -25.90 -7.07
CA GLU A 375 -10.82 -26.12 -5.69
C GLU A 375 -9.80 -25.05 -5.27
N VAL A 376 -9.71 -24.82 -3.95
CA VAL A 376 -8.69 -24.02 -3.28
C VAL A 376 -7.61 -24.96 -2.77
N ILE A 377 -6.37 -24.82 -3.26
CA ILE A 377 -5.26 -25.75 -2.99
C ILE A 377 -4.15 -25.01 -2.27
N LEU A 378 -3.83 -25.41 -1.03
CA LEU A 378 -2.73 -24.83 -0.25
C LEU A 378 -1.38 -25.08 -0.94
N VAL A 379 -0.62 -24.01 -1.19
CA VAL A 379 0.72 -24.07 -1.82
C VAL A 379 1.81 -23.85 -0.79
N GLU A 380 1.76 -22.74 -0.04
CA GLU A 380 2.77 -22.36 0.94
C GLU A 380 2.14 -21.92 2.25
N THR A 381 2.85 -22.06 3.35
CA THR A 381 2.40 -21.63 4.67
C THR A 381 3.57 -21.23 5.55
N TYR A 382 3.39 -20.14 6.31
CA TYR A 382 4.35 -19.55 7.23
C TYR A 382 3.68 -19.29 8.57
N ALA A 383 3.94 -20.13 9.54
CA ALA A 383 3.26 -20.12 10.83
C ALA A 383 3.83 -19.06 11.77
N PHE A 384 2.96 -18.40 12.51
CA PHE A 384 3.33 -17.64 13.69
C PHE A 384 3.36 -18.59 14.92
N ASP A 385 4.20 -18.28 15.90
CA ASP A 385 4.29 -19.08 17.12
C ASP A 385 3.06 -18.93 18.00
N ASP A 386 2.36 -17.79 17.84
CA ASP A 386 1.17 -17.43 18.58
C ASP A 386 -0.08 -17.44 17.68
N ARG A 387 -1.21 -17.50 18.32
CA ARG A 387 -2.51 -17.33 17.67
C ARG A 387 -2.87 -15.85 17.55
N CYS A 388 -3.16 -15.42 16.35
CA CYS A 388 -3.63 -14.09 16.00
C CYS A 388 -5.13 -14.16 15.74
N ASP A 389 -5.94 -13.92 16.78
CA ASP A 389 -7.39 -14.12 16.69
C ASP A 389 -8.11 -13.07 15.83
N VAL A 390 -7.48 -11.90 15.64
CA VAL A 390 -8.05 -10.76 14.90
C VAL A 390 -7.00 -10.08 14.06
N GLN A 391 -7.40 -9.57 12.92
CA GLN A 391 -6.56 -8.82 11.99
C GLN A 391 -5.33 -9.62 11.51
N GLY A 392 -4.44 -8.98 10.83
CA GLY A 392 -3.24 -9.59 10.28
C GLY A 392 -3.17 -9.42 8.76
N GLY A 393 -2.01 -9.67 8.20
CA GLY A 393 -1.78 -9.56 6.76
C GLY A 393 -0.75 -10.55 6.26
N ALA A 394 -0.78 -10.87 4.98
CA ALA A 394 0.19 -11.70 4.28
C ALA A 394 0.47 -11.09 2.91
N ILE A 395 1.55 -10.32 2.78
CA ILE A 395 1.90 -9.57 1.58
C ILE A 395 3.13 -10.21 0.93
N PRO A 396 3.01 -10.77 -0.28
CA PRO A 396 4.17 -11.27 -1.02
C PRO A 396 5.08 -10.09 -1.42
N VAL A 397 6.37 -10.18 -1.11
CA VAL A 397 7.34 -9.12 -1.41
C VAL A 397 8.76 -9.67 -1.52
N GLY A 398 9.53 -9.20 -2.49
CA GLY A 398 10.96 -9.46 -2.61
C GLY A 398 11.38 -10.93 -2.62
N GLY A 399 10.58 -11.81 -3.23
CA GLY A 399 10.82 -13.25 -3.28
C GLY A 399 10.48 -13.99 -1.97
N GLY A 400 9.64 -13.37 -1.13
CA GLY A 400 9.17 -13.92 0.13
C GLY A 400 7.75 -13.46 0.47
N VAL A 401 7.40 -13.49 1.74
CA VAL A 401 6.14 -12.99 2.28
C VAL A 401 6.36 -12.22 3.57
N LEU A 402 5.75 -11.03 3.66
CA LEU A 402 5.65 -10.28 4.90
C LEU A 402 4.33 -10.65 5.59
N GLY A 403 4.43 -11.30 6.75
CA GLY A 403 3.28 -11.63 7.57
C GLY A 403 3.17 -10.67 8.76
N THR A 404 1.95 -10.30 9.11
CA THR A 404 1.64 -9.47 10.28
C THR A 404 0.68 -10.18 11.20
N CYS A 405 1.05 -10.34 12.47
CA CYS A 405 0.17 -10.76 13.54
C CYS A 405 -0.20 -9.55 14.41
N ALA A 406 -1.35 -8.96 14.15
CA ALA A 406 -1.74 -7.71 14.80
C ALA A 406 -1.91 -7.82 16.32
N SER A 407 -2.48 -8.92 16.81
CA SER A 407 -2.69 -9.13 18.25
C SER A 407 -1.39 -9.35 19.04
N ALA A 408 -0.32 -9.77 18.38
CA ALA A 408 1.02 -9.93 18.98
C ALA A 408 1.96 -8.76 18.65
N ASN A 409 1.54 -7.78 17.85
CA ASN A 409 2.40 -6.71 17.31
C ASN A 409 3.68 -7.24 16.64
N ASP A 410 3.58 -8.40 16.00
CA ASP A 410 4.68 -9.16 15.43
C ASP A 410 4.58 -9.11 13.90
N VAL A 411 5.64 -8.61 13.25
CA VAL A 411 5.75 -8.57 11.79
C VAL A 411 6.96 -9.39 11.41
N ARG A 412 6.78 -10.36 10.52
CA ARG A 412 7.84 -11.28 10.10
C ARG A 412 7.93 -11.35 8.58
N TRP A 413 9.15 -11.47 8.09
CA TRP A 413 9.38 -11.74 6.68
C TRP A 413 10.10 -13.08 6.50
N TRP A 414 9.56 -13.91 5.62
CA TRP A 414 10.13 -15.21 5.24
C TRP A 414 10.54 -15.19 3.78
N VAL A 415 11.71 -15.70 3.48
CA VAL A 415 12.06 -16.09 2.10
C VAL A 415 11.18 -17.27 1.71
N ARG A 416 10.71 -17.33 0.46
CA ARG A 416 9.90 -18.47 -0.03
C ARG A 416 10.53 -19.81 0.29
N GLY A 417 9.75 -20.71 0.86
CA GLY A 417 10.16 -22.06 1.26
C GLY A 417 11.02 -22.13 2.54
N ALA A 418 11.30 -21.01 3.21
CA ALA A 418 11.98 -21.01 4.49
C ALA A 418 11.04 -21.45 5.62
N ALA A 419 11.54 -22.29 6.54
CA ALA A 419 10.76 -22.71 7.71
C ALA A 419 10.68 -21.62 8.79
N GLU A 420 11.67 -20.74 8.85
CA GLU A 420 11.78 -19.69 9.86
C GLU A 420 11.87 -18.32 9.21
N ALA A 421 11.37 -17.29 9.90
CA ALA A 421 11.50 -15.92 9.46
C ALA A 421 12.97 -15.49 9.43
N THR A 422 13.37 -14.81 8.37
CA THR A 422 14.74 -14.28 8.22
C THR A 422 14.86 -12.86 8.76
N TRP A 423 13.75 -12.20 8.95
CA TRP A 423 13.64 -10.88 9.55
C TRP A 423 12.35 -10.78 10.36
N SER A 424 12.39 -10.02 11.47
CA SER A 424 11.21 -9.66 12.22
C SER A 424 11.31 -8.26 12.82
N LEU A 425 10.15 -7.61 12.97
CA LEU A 425 9.98 -6.31 13.59
C LEU A 425 9.09 -6.45 14.82
N HIS A 426 9.57 -5.94 15.94
CA HIS A 426 8.84 -5.85 17.20
C HIS A 426 8.79 -4.40 17.67
N GLY A 427 7.75 -4.06 18.37
CA GLY A 427 7.61 -2.74 18.98
C GLY A 427 6.16 -2.41 19.20
N ASP A 428 5.86 -2.00 20.41
CA ASP A 428 4.54 -1.56 20.83
C ASP A 428 4.68 -0.47 21.89
N CYS A 429 3.80 0.47 21.84
CA CYS A 429 3.67 1.41 22.94
C CYS A 429 2.88 0.73 24.05
N ALA A 430 3.55 0.28 25.10
CA ALA A 430 2.95 -0.34 26.25
C ALA A 430 1.78 0.51 26.78
N THR A 431 0.57 0.18 26.37
CA THR A 431 -0.62 0.53 27.14
C THR A 431 -0.49 -0.26 28.43
N GLY A 432 -0.42 0.39 29.59
CA GLY A 432 -0.13 -0.16 30.91
C GLY A 432 -0.97 -1.34 31.42
N GLY A 433 -1.19 -2.35 30.59
CA GLY A 433 -1.75 -3.65 30.89
C GLY A 433 -0.62 -4.65 30.94
N GLY A 434 -0.27 -5.13 32.13
CA GLY A 434 0.79 -6.10 32.35
C GLY A 434 0.59 -7.39 31.57
N PRO A 435 1.64 -8.25 31.47
CA PRO A 435 1.59 -9.53 30.79
C PRO A 435 0.54 -10.43 31.48
N GLY A 436 -0.61 -10.64 30.83
CA GLY A 436 -1.67 -11.50 31.33
C GLY A 436 -3.11 -11.06 31.11
N GLY A 437 -3.37 -9.91 30.51
CA GLY A 437 -4.72 -9.45 30.20
C GLY A 437 -5.24 -10.02 28.89
N GLY A 438 -5.62 -11.29 28.87
CA GLY A 438 -6.52 -11.85 27.87
C GLY A 438 -7.91 -11.23 28.03
N GLY A 439 -8.18 -10.16 27.35
CA GLY A 439 -9.47 -9.50 27.34
C GLY A 439 -9.58 -8.64 26.10
N GLY A 440 -10.45 -9.04 25.17
CA GLY A 440 -10.74 -8.35 23.93
C GLY A 440 -10.98 -6.87 24.18
N GLY A 441 -10.20 -6.05 23.55
CA GLY A 441 -10.23 -4.60 23.64
C GLY A 441 -8.87 -3.96 23.53
N GLY A 442 -7.89 -4.61 22.92
CA GLY A 442 -6.68 -3.93 22.47
C GLY A 442 -7.09 -2.90 21.44
N ASN A 443 -6.80 -1.63 21.70
CA ASN A 443 -6.89 -0.55 20.72
C ASN A 443 -5.86 -0.77 19.57
N GLY A 444 -5.74 -2.02 19.11
CA GLY A 444 -4.85 -2.41 18.05
C GLY A 444 -5.51 -2.13 16.72
N THR A 445 -5.08 -1.08 16.09
CA THR A 445 -5.51 -0.62 14.78
C THR A 445 -4.66 -1.20 13.66
N GLN A 446 -4.03 -2.36 13.85
CA GLN A 446 -3.14 -2.94 12.85
C GLN A 446 -3.85 -4.00 12.04
N ASN A 447 -4.39 -3.61 10.87
CA ASN A 447 -4.87 -4.61 9.92
C ASN A 447 -3.69 -5.37 9.28
N ARG A 448 -2.68 -4.66 8.81
CA ARG A 448 -1.51 -5.22 8.13
C ARG A 448 -0.29 -4.31 8.33
N ALA A 449 0.89 -4.78 8.00
CA ALA A 449 2.08 -3.96 7.82
C ALA A 449 2.40 -3.93 6.32
N ILE A 450 2.58 -2.76 5.74
CA ILE A 450 2.78 -2.59 4.30
C ILE A 450 4.26 -2.41 4.01
N PRO A 451 4.90 -3.28 3.20
CA PRO A 451 6.29 -3.13 2.80
C PRO A 451 6.45 -2.02 1.77
N ILE A 452 7.46 -1.14 1.96
CA ILE A 452 7.68 0.04 1.12
C ILE A 452 9.09 0.00 0.52
N ARG A 453 9.20 0.38 -0.76
CA ARG A 453 10.43 0.75 -1.43
C ARG A 453 10.51 2.25 -1.61
N PHE A 454 11.69 2.85 -1.36
CA PHE A 454 11.88 4.30 -1.46
C PHE A 454 12.27 4.79 -2.86
N ASP A 455 12.52 3.93 -3.80
CA ASP A 455 12.83 4.25 -5.19
C ASP A 455 11.60 4.49 -6.08
N GLY A 456 10.41 4.54 -5.47
CA GLY A 456 9.14 4.79 -6.15
C GLY A 456 8.56 3.59 -6.88
N ALA A 457 9.20 2.43 -6.75
CA ALA A 457 8.57 1.18 -7.15
C ALA A 457 7.74 0.66 -5.96
N THR A 458 6.41 0.75 -6.07
CA THR A 458 5.54 -0.12 -5.29
C THR A 458 6.01 -1.55 -5.55
N THR A 459 6.31 -2.29 -4.51
CA THR A 459 6.60 -3.73 -4.68
C THR A 459 5.29 -4.40 -5.07
N PRO A 460 5.24 -5.09 -6.22
CA PRO A 460 4.08 -5.89 -6.60
C PRO A 460 3.84 -7.02 -5.63
#